data_399257f083552631cd25faec9815c60a
#
_entry.id   399257f083552631cd25faec9815c60a
#
_cell.length_a   1.000
_cell.length_b   1.000
_cell.length_c   1.000
_cell.angle_alpha   90.00
_cell.angle_beta   90.00
_cell.angle_gamma   90.00
#
_symmetry.space_group_name_H-M   'P 1'
#
loop_
_entity.id
_entity.type
_entity.pdbx_description
1 polymer ?
#
loop_
_entity_poly.entity_id
_entity_poly.type
_entity_poly.pdbx_seq_one_letter_code
_entity_poly.pdbx_strand_id
1 'polypeptide(L)'
;ISLGLVGSEMCIRDRTRTVQFGTPSKEALDIYNIVLDAETSAIDAIRPGVKLKEIDKIARDIIDRAGYGDYFPHRLGHGLGLEEHEYQDVSSTNDNVLEAGMVITIEPGIYVPGVAGVRIEDDILVTDSGCEILTHYEK
;
A
#
# COMPACT_ATOMS: atom_id res chain seq x y z
N ILE A 1 20.06 8.29 -3.77
CA ILE A 1 20.84 7.13 -3.28
C ILE A 1 19.83 6.16 -2.74
N SER A 2 19.51 5.16 -3.54
CA SER A 2 18.82 4.00 -3.06
C SER A 2 19.80 3.21 -2.20
N LEU A 3 19.74 3.37 -0.89
CA LEU A 3 20.30 2.38 0.03
C LEU A 3 19.30 1.23 0.10
N GLY A 4 19.30 0.39 -0.92
CA GLY A 4 18.71 -0.92 -0.82
C GLY A 4 19.45 -1.66 0.29
N LEU A 5 18.79 -1.92 1.40
CA LEU A 5 19.22 -2.93 2.35
C LEU A 5 19.04 -4.28 1.67
N VAL A 6 20.04 -4.67 0.88
CA VAL A 6 20.17 -6.02 0.37
C VAL A 6 20.52 -6.91 1.55
N GLY A 7 19.62 -7.80 1.93
CA GLY A 7 19.93 -8.92 2.80
C GLY A 7 19.44 -8.85 4.23
N SER A 8 18.42 -8.09 4.57
CA SER A 8 17.70 -8.36 5.81
C SER A 8 16.37 -9.05 5.50
N GLU A 9 16.30 -10.28 5.88
CA GLU A 9 15.13 -11.15 5.76
C GLU A 9 14.02 -10.80 6.76
N MET A 10 14.04 -9.61 7.36
CA MET A 10 13.06 -9.13 8.33
C MET A 10 12.69 -7.67 8.06
N CYS A 11 11.56 -7.45 7.41
CA CYS A 11 10.90 -6.14 7.44
C CYS A 11 10.14 -6.02 8.77
N ILE A 12 10.75 -5.37 9.75
CA ILE A 12 10.11 -5.04 11.02
C ILE A 12 9.51 -3.64 11.03
N ARG A 13 9.78 -2.86 9.99
CA ARG A 13 9.24 -1.52 9.76
C ARG A 13 9.41 -1.14 8.30
N ASP A 14 8.33 -0.79 7.66
CA ASP A 14 8.32 -0.34 6.26
C ASP A 14 7.45 0.90 6.09
N ARG A 15 7.88 1.84 5.26
CA ARG A 15 7.12 3.04 4.95
C ARG A 15 7.68 3.74 3.73
N THR A 16 6.82 4.08 2.80
CA THR A 16 7.17 4.92 1.64
C THR A 16 6.38 6.23 1.68
N ARG A 17 7.09 7.32 1.40
CA ARG A 17 6.48 8.64 1.10
C ARG A 17 7.05 9.14 -0.20
N THR A 18 6.20 9.74 -1.01
CA THR A 18 6.63 10.43 -2.23
C THR A 18 6.81 11.90 -1.91
N VAL A 19 8.01 12.39 -2.11
CA VAL A 19 8.36 13.81 -1.97
C VAL A 19 8.74 14.38 -3.32
N GLN A 20 8.53 15.67 -3.47
CA GLN A 20 8.72 16.35 -4.73
C GLN A 20 9.74 17.47 -4.58
N PHE A 21 10.54 17.66 -5.64
CA PHE A 21 11.43 18.82 -5.78
C PHE A 21 10.93 19.73 -6.88
N GLY A 22 10.80 21.02 -6.58
CA GLY A 22 10.29 22.02 -7.53
C GLY A 22 8.76 22.02 -7.66
N THR A 23 8.26 22.55 -8.77
CA THR A 23 6.81 22.62 -9.04
C THR A 23 6.36 21.38 -9.81
N PRO A 24 5.40 20.58 -9.30
CA PRO A 24 4.90 19.40 -9.99
C PRO A 24 4.10 19.79 -11.22
N SER A 25 4.04 18.89 -12.18
CA SER A 25 3.01 18.97 -13.22
C SER A 25 1.63 18.71 -12.60
N LYS A 26 0.57 19.19 -13.25
CA LYS A 26 -0.80 18.89 -12.83
C LYS A 26 -1.04 17.37 -12.80
N GLU A 27 -0.56 16.66 -13.80
CA GLU A 27 -0.71 15.19 -13.89
C GLU A 27 0.00 14.46 -12.73
N ALA A 28 1.19 14.90 -12.33
CA ALA A 28 1.90 14.32 -11.18
C ALA A 28 1.13 14.53 -9.86
N LEU A 29 0.49 15.70 -9.68
CA LEU A 29 -0.39 15.96 -8.54
C LEU A 29 -1.65 15.09 -8.59
N ASP A 30 -2.27 14.94 -9.75
CA ASP A 30 -3.45 14.11 -9.93
C ASP A 30 -3.12 12.65 -9.59
N ILE A 31 -1.97 12.12 -10.07
CA ILE A 31 -1.48 10.78 -9.72
C ILE A 31 -1.25 10.63 -8.22
N TYR A 32 -0.63 11.61 -7.58
CA TYR A 32 -0.42 11.59 -6.13
C TYR A 32 -1.74 11.47 -5.35
N ASN A 33 -2.72 12.29 -5.72
CA ASN A 33 -4.03 12.28 -5.06
C ASN A 33 -4.79 10.96 -5.28
N ILE A 34 -4.66 10.34 -6.46
CA ILE A 34 -5.27 9.03 -6.74
C ILE A 34 -4.63 7.94 -5.86
N VAL A 35 -3.30 7.94 -5.73
CA VAL A 35 -2.60 6.98 -4.87
C VAL A 35 -2.97 7.19 -3.39
N LEU A 36 -3.06 8.43 -2.94
CA LEU A 36 -3.48 8.76 -1.58
C LEU A 36 -4.92 8.31 -1.29
N ASP A 37 -5.85 8.51 -2.23
CA ASP A 37 -7.23 8.06 -2.10
C ASP A 37 -7.31 6.52 -2.07
N ALA A 38 -6.56 5.84 -2.94
CA ALA A 38 -6.49 4.39 -2.99
C ALA A 38 -5.96 3.79 -1.67
N GLU A 39 -4.89 4.37 -1.12
CA GLU A 39 -4.29 3.94 0.15
C GLU A 39 -5.26 4.18 1.32
N THR A 40 -5.79 5.38 1.46
CA THR A 40 -6.71 5.73 2.54
C THR A 40 -7.97 4.87 2.51
N SER A 41 -8.57 4.68 1.33
CA SER A 41 -9.78 3.87 1.17
C SER A 41 -9.54 2.38 1.49
N ALA A 42 -8.37 1.85 1.13
CA ALA A 42 -7.99 0.48 1.49
C ALA A 42 -7.82 0.33 3.00
N ILE A 43 -7.14 1.27 3.67
CA ILE A 43 -6.94 1.27 5.12
C ILE A 43 -8.27 1.35 5.86
N ASP A 44 -9.19 2.21 5.43
CA ASP A 44 -10.52 2.39 6.05
C ASP A 44 -11.38 1.10 6.01
N ALA A 45 -11.10 0.20 5.08
CA ALA A 45 -11.81 -1.07 4.96
C ALA A 45 -11.22 -2.19 5.84
N ILE A 46 -10.05 -1.99 6.44
CA ILE A 46 -9.35 -3.02 7.23
C ILE A 46 -10.06 -3.25 8.56
N ARG A 47 -10.49 -4.50 8.76
CA ARG A 47 -11.02 -5.04 10.02
C ARG A 47 -11.00 -6.56 10.00
N PRO A 48 -11.07 -7.23 11.15
CA PRO A 48 -11.16 -8.69 11.19
C PRO A 48 -12.32 -9.24 10.35
N GLY A 49 -12.07 -10.34 9.65
CA GLY A 49 -13.05 -11.03 8.80
C GLY A 49 -13.13 -10.55 7.34
N VAL A 50 -12.52 -9.42 7.00
CA VAL A 50 -12.42 -8.96 5.59
C VAL A 50 -11.34 -9.77 4.87
N LYS A 51 -11.61 -10.15 3.62
CA LYS A 51 -10.62 -10.88 2.81
C LYS A 51 -9.53 -9.94 2.28
N LEU A 52 -8.29 -10.43 2.27
CA LEU A 52 -7.15 -9.68 1.76
C LEU A 52 -7.35 -9.22 0.31
N LYS A 53 -7.95 -10.06 -0.55
CA LYS A 53 -8.29 -9.69 -1.94
C LYS A 53 -9.30 -8.54 -2.05
N GLU A 54 -10.19 -8.38 -1.07
CA GLU A 54 -11.17 -7.29 -1.07
C GLU A 54 -10.48 -5.95 -0.79
N ILE A 55 -9.47 -5.96 0.08
CA ILE A 55 -8.64 -4.78 0.35
C ILE A 55 -7.84 -4.38 -0.90
N ASP A 56 -7.17 -5.33 -1.57
CA ASP A 56 -6.48 -5.06 -2.85
C ASP A 56 -7.45 -4.51 -3.89
N LYS A 57 -8.64 -5.10 -4.00
CA LYS A 57 -9.65 -4.67 -4.97
C LYS A 57 -10.08 -3.22 -4.77
N ILE A 58 -10.24 -2.74 -3.54
CA ILE A 58 -10.64 -1.36 -3.26
C ILE A 58 -9.63 -0.37 -3.85
N ALA A 59 -8.36 -0.54 -3.54
CA ALA A 59 -7.30 0.33 -4.06
C ALA A 59 -7.18 0.23 -5.58
N ARG A 60 -7.21 -0.99 -6.10
CA ARG A 60 -7.09 -1.26 -7.54
C ARG A 60 -8.24 -0.66 -8.33
N ASP A 61 -9.48 -0.80 -7.88
CA ASP A 61 -10.66 -0.22 -8.53
C ASP A 61 -10.60 1.33 -8.59
N ILE A 62 -10.01 1.99 -7.60
CA ILE A 62 -9.82 3.45 -7.62
C ILE A 62 -8.82 3.82 -8.71
N ILE A 63 -7.69 3.14 -8.75
CA ILE A 63 -6.62 3.37 -9.73
C ILE A 63 -7.10 3.05 -11.15
N ASP A 64 -7.82 1.94 -11.35
CA ASP A 64 -8.40 1.53 -12.64
C ASP A 64 -9.41 2.55 -13.16
N ARG A 65 -10.35 3.01 -12.32
CA ARG A 65 -11.34 4.02 -12.67
C ARG A 65 -10.73 5.38 -13.04
N ALA A 66 -9.57 5.69 -12.48
CA ALA A 66 -8.81 6.87 -12.84
C ALA A 66 -8.02 6.71 -14.15
N GLY A 67 -7.99 5.52 -14.75
CA GLY A 67 -7.31 5.23 -16.02
C GLY A 67 -5.83 4.83 -15.87
N TYR A 68 -5.38 4.51 -14.67
CA TYR A 68 -3.98 4.17 -14.38
C TYR A 68 -3.75 2.71 -14.00
N GLY A 69 -4.70 1.81 -14.22
CA GLY A 69 -4.61 0.41 -13.83
C GLY A 69 -3.38 -0.30 -14.38
N ASP A 70 -3.02 -0.07 -15.64
CA ASP A 70 -1.82 -0.65 -16.28
C ASP A 70 -0.50 -0.16 -15.66
N TYR A 71 -0.54 0.91 -14.87
CA TYR A 71 0.61 1.51 -14.20
C TYR A 71 0.71 1.16 -12.71
N PHE A 72 -0.15 0.25 -12.22
CA PHE A 72 -0.07 -0.33 -10.89
C PHE A 72 0.21 -1.84 -10.98
N PRO A 73 1.49 -2.25 -11.19
CA PRO A 73 1.84 -3.61 -11.58
C PRO A 73 2.02 -4.59 -10.41
N HIS A 74 2.09 -4.13 -9.17
CA HIS A 74 2.38 -4.97 -8.02
C HIS A 74 1.14 -5.21 -7.13
N ARG A 75 1.25 -6.14 -6.19
CA ARG A 75 0.25 -6.36 -5.13
C ARG A 75 0.11 -5.12 -4.25
N LEU A 76 -1.00 -5.01 -3.54
CA LEU A 76 -1.25 -3.85 -2.68
C LEU A 76 -0.35 -3.82 -1.44
N GLY A 77 0.08 -4.97 -0.94
CA GLY A 77 0.94 -5.03 0.23
C GLY A 77 1.31 -6.46 0.62
N HIS A 78 1.94 -6.60 1.77
CA HIS A 78 2.41 -7.88 2.31
C HIS A 78 2.34 -7.91 3.83
N GLY A 79 2.46 -9.11 4.40
CA GLY A 79 2.64 -9.28 5.85
C GLY A 79 3.98 -8.76 6.33
N LEU A 80 3.99 -8.25 7.55
CA LEU A 80 5.19 -7.90 8.29
C LEU A 80 5.34 -8.86 9.47
N GLY A 81 6.54 -9.43 9.67
CA GLY A 81 6.81 -10.34 10.75
C GLY A 81 8.24 -10.88 10.73
N LEU A 82 8.49 -11.87 11.58
CA LEU A 82 9.81 -12.46 11.75
C LEU A 82 10.17 -13.50 10.68
N GLU A 83 9.22 -13.90 9.83
CA GLU A 83 9.40 -14.88 8.77
C GLU A 83 9.10 -14.29 7.39
N GLU A 84 9.98 -14.56 6.44
CA GLU A 84 9.98 -14.04 5.06
C GLU A 84 8.75 -14.45 4.23
N HIS A 85 7.98 -15.43 4.68
CA HIS A 85 6.84 -16.02 4.01
C HIS A 85 5.58 -16.04 4.88
N GLU A 86 5.22 -14.91 5.45
CA GLU A 86 3.91 -14.81 6.06
C GLU A 86 2.84 -14.78 4.96
N TYR A 87 1.83 -15.64 5.09
CA TYR A 87 0.72 -15.89 4.15
C TYR A 87 -0.23 -14.70 3.97
N GLN A 88 0.23 -13.49 4.22
CA GLN A 88 -0.56 -12.27 4.31
C GLN A 88 -0.35 -11.33 3.13
N ASP A 89 -0.11 -11.88 1.94
CA ASP A 89 -0.11 -11.09 0.71
C ASP A 89 -1.44 -10.39 0.54
N VAL A 90 -1.44 -9.07 0.52
CA VAL A 90 -2.60 -8.26 0.15
C VAL A 90 -2.65 -8.17 -1.37
N SER A 91 -3.28 -9.16 -1.99
CA SER A 91 -3.31 -9.32 -3.43
C SER A 91 -4.68 -9.80 -3.91
N SER A 92 -4.97 -9.58 -5.19
CA SER A 92 -6.24 -9.92 -5.83
C SER A 92 -6.61 -11.41 -5.79
N THR A 93 -5.66 -12.29 -5.45
CA THR A 93 -5.86 -13.75 -5.43
C THR A 93 -5.92 -14.33 -4.02
N ASN A 94 -5.70 -13.54 -2.97
CA ASN A 94 -5.65 -14.04 -1.60
C ASN A 94 -7.03 -14.03 -0.93
N ASP A 95 -7.60 -15.22 -0.74
CA ASP A 95 -8.91 -15.43 -0.08
C ASP A 95 -8.85 -15.50 1.45
N ASN A 96 -7.66 -15.46 2.04
CA ASN A 96 -7.51 -15.43 3.49
C ASN A 96 -8.16 -14.18 4.09
N VAL A 97 -8.67 -14.31 5.31
CA VAL A 97 -9.29 -13.21 6.04
C VAL A 97 -8.29 -12.54 6.98
N LEU A 98 -8.48 -11.26 7.19
CA LEU A 98 -7.75 -10.51 8.20
C LEU A 98 -8.16 -10.96 9.60
N GLU A 99 -7.18 -11.11 10.49
CA GLU A 99 -7.37 -11.43 11.91
C GLU A 99 -6.71 -10.36 12.77
N ALA A 100 -7.27 -10.09 13.94
CA ALA A 100 -6.67 -9.19 14.92
C ALA A 100 -5.26 -9.63 15.29
N GLY A 101 -4.33 -8.70 15.37
CA GLY A 101 -2.92 -8.93 15.63
C GLY A 101 -2.05 -9.07 14.37
N MET A 102 -2.66 -9.22 13.18
CA MET A 102 -1.90 -9.19 11.94
C MET A 102 -1.32 -7.80 11.69
N VAL A 103 -0.09 -7.76 11.16
CA VAL A 103 0.55 -6.53 10.66
C VAL A 103 0.81 -6.71 9.17
N ILE A 104 0.30 -5.76 8.39
CA ILE A 104 0.41 -5.77 6.92
C ILE A 104 0.85 -4.39 6.42
N THR A 105 1.47 -4.34 5.23
CA THR A 105 1.67 -3.07 4.52
C THR A 105 0.48 -2.79 3.61
N ILE A 106 0.21 -1.49 3.39
CA ILE A 106 -0.69 -1.00 2.34
C ILE A 106 0.10 0.02 1.54
N GLU A 107 0.41 -0.32 0.29
CA GLU A 107 1.41 0.40 -0.52
C GLU A 107 1.01 0.58 -2.00
N PRO A 108 -0.16 1.14 -2.31
CA PRO A 108 -0.52 1.38 -3.70
C PRO A 108 0.49 2.32 -4.38
N GLY A 109 0.70 2.10 -5.67
CA GLY A 109 1.60 2.94 -6.45
C GLY A 109 1.19 3.04 -7.92
N ILE A 110 1.48 4.18 -8.52
CA ILE A 110 1.29 4.44 -9.95
C ILE A 110 2.62 4.91 -10.54
N TYR A 111 3.08 4.25 -11.58
CA TYR A 111 4.39 4.50 -12.20
C TYR A 111 4.22 4.77 -13.70
N VAL A 112 4.11 6.05 -14.07
CA VAL A 112 3.95 6.48 -15.48
C VAL A 112 5.30 6.94 -16.02
N PRO A 113 5.91 6.19 -16.99
CA PRO A 113 7.20 6.55 -17.57
C PRO A 113 7.23 7.99 -18.11
N GLY A 114 8.24 8.75 -17.72
CA GLY A 114 8.42 10.14 -18.15
C GLY A 114 7.49 11.17 -17.51
N VAL A 115 6.59 10.77 -16.62
CA VAL A 115 5.63 11.66 -15.93
C VAL A 115 5.89 11.65 -14.43
N ALA A 116 5.58 10.56 -13.74
CA ALA A 116 5.74 10.44 -12.30
C ALA A 116 5.73 8.98 -11.85
N GLY A 117 6.42 8.72 -10.74
CA GLY A 117 6.25 7.50 -9.94
C GLY A 117 5.85 7.90 -8.53
N VAL A 118 4.71 7.40 -8.07
CA VAL A 118 4.16 7.69 -6.75
C VAL A 118 3.85 6.40 -6.03
N ARG A 119 4.33 6.25 -4.80
CA ARG A 119 3.93 5.21 -3.85
C ARG A 119 3.78 5.82 -2.47
N ILE A 120 2.70 5.46 -1.79
CA ILE A 120 2.46 5.81 -0.38
C ILE A 120 2.24 4.50 0.35
N GLU A 121 2.97 4.29 1.44
CA GLU A 121 2.99 3.04 2.17
C GLU A 121 2.95 3.27 3.66
N ASP A 122 2.08 2.55 4.33
CA ASP A 122 2.01 2.47 5.78
C ASP A 122 1.93 1.03 6.28
N ASP A 123 2.51 0.79 7.46
CA ASP A 123 2.34 -0.42 8.23
C ASP A 123 1.05 -0.33 9.05
N ILE A 124 0.23 -1.35 8.96
CA ILE A 124 -1.11 -1.39 9.55
C ILE A 124 -1.22 -2.58 10.49
N LEU A 125 -1.55 -2.31 11.76
CA LEU A 125 -1.96 -3.32 12.73
C LEU A 125 -3.48 -3.53 12.65
N VAL A 126 -3.90 -4.75 12.41
CA VAL A 126 -5.33 -5.13 12.51
C VAL A 126 -5.70 -5.25 13.99
N THR A 127 -6.67 -4.47 14.43
CA THR A 127 -7.20 -4.49 15.81
C THR A 127 -8.49 -5.31 15.91
N ASP A 128 -9.03 -5.49 17.09
CA ASP A 128 -10.29 -6.25 17.29
C ASP A 128 -11.50 -5.65 16.55
N SER A 129 -11.49 -4.35 16.27
CA SER A 129 -12.62 -3.62 15.69
C SER A 129 -12.31 -2.83 14.41
N GLY A 130 -11.06 -2.84 13.95
CA GLY A 130 -10.61 -2.04 12.82
C GLY A 130 -9.12 -2.17 12.60
N CYS A 131 -8.41 -1.04 12.50
CA CYS A 131 -6.97 -1.04 12.34
C CYS A 131 -6.32 0.21 12.98
N GLU A 132 -5.00 0.14 13.13
CA GLU A 132 -4.14 1.22 13.60
C GLU A 132 -2.97 1.39 12.63
N ILE A 133 -2.70 2.62 12.21
CA ILE A 133 -1.52 2.96 11.41
C ILE A 133 -0.32 3.05 12.35
N LEU A 134 0.72 2.25 12.10
CA LEU A 134 1.93 2.22 12.93
C LEU A 134 2.98 3.24 12.47
N THR A 135 2.93 3.69 11.23
CA THR A 135 3.94 4.54 10.60
C THR A 135 3.42 5.96 10.38
N HIS A 136 3.25 6.72 11.45
CA HIS A 136 2.80 8.11 11.38
C HIS A 136 3.87 9.00 10.74
N TYR A 137 3.54 9.59 9.59
CA TYR A 137 4.32 10.63 8.90
C TYR A 137 3.40 11.35 7.90
N GLU A 138 3.65 12.63 7.64
CA GLU A 138 2.87 13.41 6.66
C GLU A 138 2.86 12.74 5.28
N LYS A 139 1.68 12.79 4.64
CA LYS A 139 1.42 12.28 3.28
C LYS A 139 1.32 13.43 2.30
#